data_0de569a6fda2936a236531ee8b2548e9
#
_entry.id   0de569a6fda2936a236531ee8b2548e9
#
_cell.length_a   1.000
_cell.length_b   1.000
_cell.length_c   1.000
_cell.angle_alpha   90.00
_cell.angle_beta   90.00
_cell.angle_gamma   90.00
#
_symmetry.space_group_name_H-M   'P 1'
#
loop_
_entity.id
_entity.type
_entity.pdbx_description
1 polymer ?
#
loop_
_entity_poly.entity_id
_entity_poly.type
_entity_poly.pdbx_seq_one_letter_code
_entity_poly.pdbx_strand_id
1 'polypeptide(L)'
;MASFAGNVAVTTTSGPGLSLKSEAIGLAVMTELPLVIVDVQRGGPSTGLPTKTEQSDLLQALWGRNGECPLVVIAASTPSDCFNYAFQSAKIALEHMTPVMLLTDGFIANGSQPWRIPLMADFPEIKPPIVPEGTENY
;
A
#
# COMPACT_ATOMS: atom_id res chain seq x y z
N MET A 1 -12.35 0.55 -8.32
CA MET A 1 -13.79 0.86 -8.11
C MET A 1 -13.99 1.67 -6.83
N ALA A 2 -13.67 1.16 -5.62
CA ALA A 2 -13.90 1.90 -4.37
C ALA A 2 -13.21 3.28 -4.34
N SER A 3 -11.94 3.35 -4.70
CA SER A 3 -11.20 4.61 -4.78
C SER A 3 -11.81 5.60 -5.78
N PHE A 4 -12.19 5.12 -6.95
CA PHE A 4 -12.87 5.93 -7.96
C PHE A 4 -14.21 6.51 -7.46
N ALA A 5 -14.87 5.81 -6.55
CA ALA A 5 -16.11 6.27 -5.90
C ALA A 5 -15.87 7.16 -4.66
N GLY A 6 -14.65 7.65 -4.44
CA GLY A 6 -14.32 8.56 -3.34
C GLY A 6 -14.10 7.88 -1.99
N ASN A 7 -13.89 6.56 -1.96
CA ASN A 7 -13.62 5.83 -0.72
C ASN A 7 -12.13 5.50 -0.58
N VAL A 8 -11.65 5.36 0.64
CA VAL A 8 -10.32 4.82 0.90
C VAL A 8 -10.30 3.35 0.48
N ALA A 9 -9.47 3.03 -0.50
CA ALA A 9 -9.35 1.68 -1.03
C ALA A 9 -8.09 1.01 -0.47
N VAL A 10 -8.27 -0.17 0.11
CA VAL A 10 -7.17 -1.02 0.60
C VAL A 10 -7.34 -2.43 0.05
N THR A 11 -6.29 -3.03 -0.42
CA THR A 11 -6.25 -4.44 -0.82
C THR A 11 -5.05 -5.13 -0.20
N THR A 12 -5.23 -6.35 0.24
CA THR A 12 -4.15 -7.19 0.76
C THR A 12 -3.83 -8.31 -0.22
N THR A 13 -2.57 -8.67 -0.32
CA THR A 13 -2.10 -9.71 -1.25
C THR A 13 -0.78 -10.31 -0.80
N SER A 14 -0.19 -11.12 -1.65
CA SER A 14 1.19 -11.62 -1.60
C SER A 14 1.77 -11.59 -3.02
N GLY A 15 3.03 -11.91 -3.20
CA GLY A 15 3.74 -11.82 -4.48
C GLY A 15 2.95 -12.29 -5.71
N PRO A 16 2.32 -13.50 -5.72
CA PRO A 16 1.53 -13.94 -6.87
C PRO A 16 0.32 -13.05 -7.13
N GLY A 17 -0.37 -12.58 -6.09
CA GLY A 17 -1.49 -11.66 -6.25
C GLY A 17 -1.03 -10.25 -6.67
N LEU A 18 0.16 -9.81 -6.24
CA LEU A 18 0.77 -8.57 -6.71
C LEU A 18 1.04 -8.64 -8.22
N SER A 19 1.58 -9.75 -8.71
CA SER A 19 1.79 -9.96 -10.14
C SER A 19 0.48 -9.82 -10.95
N LEU A 20 -0.61 -10.38 -10.44
CA LEU A 20 -1.92 -10.28 -11.07
C LEU A 20 -2.54 -8.88 -11.02
N LYS A 21 -2.07 -8.03 -10.11
CA LYS A 21 -2.58 -6.66 -9.94
C LYS A 21 -1.74 -5.60 -10.66
N SER A 22 -0.66 -5.95 -11.33
CA SER A 22 0.26 -4.99 -11.96
C SER A 22 -0.45 -3.99 -12.87
N GLU A 23 -1.38 -4.46 -13.70
CA GLU A 23 -2.18 -3.59 -14.58
C GLU A 23 -3.08 -2.64 -13.79
N ALA A 24 -3.76 -3.12 -12.76
CA ALA A 24 -4.63 -2.28 -11.93
C ALA A 24 -3.84 -1.21 -11.16
N ILE A 25 -2.60 -1.51 -10.78
CA ILE A 25 -1.70 -0.54 -10.13
C ILE A 25 -1.28 0.54 -11.15
N GLY A 26 -0.91 0.14 -12.36
CA GLY A 26 -0.59 1.08 -13.44
C GLY A 26 -1.77 1.99 -13.78
N LEU A 27 -2.97 1.42 -13.84
CA LEU A 27 -4.20 2.19 -14.03
C LEU A 27 -4.43 3.19 -12.89
N ALA A 28 -4.21 2.79 -11.64
CA ALA A 28 -4.36 3.70 -10.50
C ALA A 28 -3.38 4.87 -10.54
N VAL A 29 -2.13 4.65 -11.01
CA VAL A 29 -1.16 5.73 -11.25
C VAL A 29 -1.65 6.68 -12.34
N MET A 30 -2.09 6.14 -13.48
CA MET A 30 -2.56 6.93 -14.62
C MET A 30 -3.82 7.75 -14.34
N THR A 31 -4.66 7.28 -13.43
CA THR A 31 -5.93 7.93 -13.07
C THR A 31 -5.86 8.68 -11.74
N GLU A 32 -4.66 8.83 -11.17
CA GLU A 32 -4.42 9.53 -9.90
C GLU A 32 -5.34 9.04 -8.76
N LEU A 33 -5.51 7.72 -8.65
CA LEU A 33 -6.38 7.12 -7.65
C LEU A 33 -5.60 6.70 -6.40
N PRO A 34 -6.00 7.18 -5.20
CA PRO A 34 -5.42 6.71 -3.95
C PRO A 34 -5.77 5.24 -3.70
N LEU A 35 -4.76 4.42 -3.46
CA LEU A 35 -4.91 2.99 -3.22
C LEU A 35 -3.79 2.51 -2.29
N VAL A 36 -4.13 1.78 -1.26
CA VAL A 36 -3.13 1.09 -0.43
C VAL A 36 -3.10 -0.39 -0.78
N ILE A 37 -1.92 -0.90 -1.12
CA ILE A 37 -1.70 -2.32 -1.39
C ILE A 37 -0.79 -2.86 -0.30
N VAL A 38 -1.31 -3.78 0.51
CA VAL A 38 -0.51 -4.48 1.51
C VAL A 38 -0.05 -5.80 0.93
N ASP A 39 1.25 -5.93 0.71
CA ASP A 39 1.87 -7.15 0.23
C ASP A 39 2.52 -7.91 1.38
N VAL A 40 1.89 -9.01 1.77
CA VAL A 40 2.40 -9.92 2.80
C VAL A 40 3.27 -10.95 2.12
N GLN A 41 4.56 -10.67 2.02
CA GLN A 41 5.53 -11.48 1.29
C GLN A 41 5.65 -12.89 1.87
N ARG A 42 5.86 -13.85 0.99
CA ARG A 42 6.04 -15.26 1.35
C ARG A 42 6.90 -15.98 0.33
N GLY A 43 7.33 -17.19 0.66
CA GLY A 43 8.15 -18.02 -0.23
C GLY A 43 7.50 -18.23 -1.59
N GLY A 44 8.24 -17.91 -2.64
CA GLY A 44 7.86 -18.01 -4.06
C GLY A 44 8.65 -19.09 -4.78
N PRO A 45 8.62 -19.14 -6.12
CA PRO A 45 7.76 -18.36 -7.04
C PRO A 45 6.32 -18.87 -7.14
N SER A 46 5.45 -18.11 -7.84
CA SER A 46 4.03 -18.41 -8.04
C SER A 46 3.29 -18.53 -6.71
N THR A 47 2.37 -19.47 -6.54
CA THR A 47 1.69 -19.72 -5.28
C THR A 47 2.66 -20.09 -4.17
N GLY A 48 3.80 -20.65 -4.51
CA GLY A 48 4.95 -20.91 -3.67
C GLY A 48 4.64 -21.69 -2.40
N LEU A 49 5.23 -21.24 -1.32
CA LEU A 49 5.14 -21.87 0.00
C LEU A 49 4.41 -20.90 0.97
N PRO A 50 3.08 -20.92 1.04
CA PRO A 50 2.28 -19.91 1.75
C PRO A 50 2.63 -19.74 3.24
N THR A 51 3.20 -20.76 3.87
CA THR A 51 3.58 -20.75 5.29
C THR A 51 5.05 -20.45 5.52
N LYS A 52 5.83 -20.21 4.46
CA LYS A 52 7.27 -19.92 4.57
C LYS A 52 7.52 -18.45 4.36
N THR A 53 8.30 -17.88 5.28
CA THR A 53 8.68 -16.47 5.24
C THR A 53 9.75 -16.24 4.17
N GLU A 54 9.56 -15.20 3.38
CA GLU A 54 10.54 -14.71 2.42
C GLU A 54 10.26 -13.22 2.16
N GLN A 55 11.28 -12.47 1.77
CA GLN A 55 11.19 -11.06 1.39
C GLN A 55 11.73 -10.91 -0.03
N SER A 56 11.01 -11.39 -1.02
CA SER A 56 11.46 -11.44 -2.43
C SER A 56 10.73 -10.47 -3.37
N ASP A 57 9.73 -9.75 -2.88
CA ASP A 57 8.83 -8.99 -3.75
C ASP A 57 9.26 -7.51 -3.94
N LEU A 58 10.35 -7.06 -3.29
CA LEU A 58 10.79 -5.66 -3.34
C LEU A 58 11.05 -5.16 -4.77
N LEU A 59 11.77 -5.93 -5.58
CA LEU A 59 12.07 -5.50 -6.96
C LEU A 59 10.81 -5.48 -7.83
N GLN A 60 9.89 -6.41 -7.61
CA GLN A 60 8.59 -6.40 -8.26
C GLN A 60 7.76 -5.18 -7.83
N ALA A 61 7.77 -4.85 -6.53
CA ALA A 61 7.09 -3.68 -6.00
C ALA A 61 7.63 -2.37 -6.58
N LEU A 62 8.94 -2.27 -6.77
CA LEU A 62 9.58 -1.08 -7.30
C LEU A 62 9.50 -0.98 -8.83
N TRP A 63 9.70 -2.10 -9.56
CA TRP A 63 9.96 -2.09 -10.99
C TRP A 63 9.06 -3.03 -11.81
N GLY A 64 8.20 -3.80 -11.18
CA GLY A 64 7.41 -4.87 -11.82
C GLY A 64 6.21 -4.40 -12.64
N ARG A 65 6.28 -3.24 -13.27
CA ARG A 65 5.20 -2.67 -14.09
C ARG A 65 5.75 -2.17 -15.43
N ASN A 66 4.87 -2.03 -16.42
CA ASN A 66 5.23 -1.46 -17.69
C ASN A 66 5.21 0.09 -17.66
N GLY A 67 6.02 0.71 -18.50
CA GLY A 67 6.10 2.15 -18.66
C GLY A 67 6.64 2.88 -17.42
N GLU A 68 6.47 4.18 -17.40
CA GLU A 68 6.78 5.02 -16.24
C GLU A 68 5.63 4.94 -15.23
N CYS A 69 5.82 4.14 -14.20
CA CYS A 69 4.82 3.89 -13.19
C CYS A 69 5.47 4.00 -11.79
N PRO A 70 5.78 5.23 -11.34
CA PRO A 70 6.36 5.44 -10.02
C PRO A 70 5.38 5.01 -8.94
N LEU A 71 5.91 4.37 -7.90
CA LEU A 71 5.13 3.86 -6.79
C LEU A 71 5.87 4.13 -5.48
N VAL A 72 5.16 4.63 -4.50
CA VAL A 72 5.69 4.72 -3.13
C VAL A 72 5.67 3.32 -2.52
N VAL A 73 6.82 2.85 -2.06
CA VAL A 73 6.98 1.55 -1.41
C VAL A 73 7.51 1.76 0.00
N ILE A 74 6.79 1.27 0.98
CA ILE A 74 7.14 1.31 2.40
C ILE A 74 7.29 -0.13 2.88
N ALA A 75 8.32 -0.43 3.66
CA ALA A 75 8.54 -1.76 4.22
C ALA A 75 8.48 -1.71 5.74
N ALA A 76 7.62 -2.53 6.34
CA ALA A 76 7.56 -2.71 7.78
C ALA A 76 8.70 -3.61 8.26
N SER A 77 9.31 -3.26 9.39
CA SER A 77 10.39 -4.04 10.02
C SER A 77 9.96 -4.76 11.30
N THR A 78 8.85 -4.35 11.89
CA THR A 78 8.30 -4.90 13.13
C THR A 78 6.78 -5.04 13.05
N PRO A 79 6.16 -5.87 13.92
CA PRO A 79 4.69 -5.94 13.98
C PRO A 79 4.00 -4.60 14.23
N SER A 80 4.57 -3.71 15.06
CA SER A 80 4.00 -2.38 15.29
C SER A 80 4.12 -1.46 14.08
N ASP A 81 5.17 -1.61 13.25
CA ASP A 81 5.32 -0.86 12.01
C ASP A 81 4.21 -1.18 11.02
N CYS A 82 3.67 -2.42 11.04
CA CYS A 82 2.55 -2.77 10.19
C CYS A 82 1.35 -1.84 10.42
N PHE A 83 1.08 -1.51 11.68
CA PHE A 83 0.01 -0.57 12.01
C PHE A 83 0.38 0.88 11.63
N ASN A 84 1.56 1.33 12.07
CA ASN A 84 1.99 2.72 11.85
C ASN A 84 2.10 3.03 10.36
N TYR A 85 2.67 2.11 9.59
CA TYR A 85 2.85 2.30 8.15
C TYR A 85 1.58 2.04 7.34
N ALA A 86 0.60 1.29 7.86
CA ALA A 86 -0.72 1.23 7.24
C ALA A 86 -1.40 2.61 7.25
N PHE A 87 -1.35 3.31 8.39
CA PHE A 87 -1.83 4.69 8.49
C PHE A 87 -1.03 5.63 7.58
N GLN A 88 0.30 5.55 7.63
CA GLN A 88 1.18 6.39 6.80
C GLN A 88 0.95 6.15 5.31
N SER A 89 0.75 4.91 4.89
CA SER A 89 0.43 4.56 3.51
C SER A 89 -0.89 5.18 3.06
N ALA A 90 -1.92 5.11 3.91
CA ALA A 90 -3.22 5.73 3.62
C ALA A 90 -3.09 7.26 3.53
N LYS A 91 -2.33 7.88 4.44
CA LYS A 91 -2.07 9.32 4.44
C LYS A 91 -1.39 9.74 3.12
N ILE A 92 -0.29 9.09 2.75
CA ILE A 92 0.45 9.40 1.52
C ILE A 92 -0.46 9.19 0.29
N ALA A 93 -1.17 8.07 0.24
CA ALA A 93 -2.05 7.78 -0.89
C ALA A 93 -3.10 8.87 -1.11
N LEU A 94 -3.74 9.32 -0.03
CA LEU A 94 -4.79 10.33 -0.10
C LEU A 94 -4.25 11.75 -0.34
N GLU A 95 -3.12 12.11 0.26
CA GLU A 95 -2.55 13.45 0.10
C GLU A 95 -1.86 13.67 -1.26
N HIS A 96 -1.42 12.58 -1.90
CA HIS A 96 -0.72 12.65 -3.18
C HIS A 96 -1.48 11.99 -4.33
N MET A 97 -2.71 11.53 -4.09
CA MET A 97 -3.58 10.90 -5.09
C MET A 97 -2.84 9.82 -5.89
N THR A 98 -2.18 8.90 -5.18
CA THR A 98 -1.31 7.88 -5.78
C THR A 98 -1.45 6.54 -5.06
N PRO A 99 -1.25 5.41 -5.73
CA PRO A 99 -1.13 4.14 -5.01
C PRO A 99 0.14 4.09 -4.16
N VAL A 100 0.03 3.45 -3.01
CA VAL A 100 1.14 3.18 -2.08
C VAL A 100 1.17 1.70 -1.77
N MET A 101 2.35 1.10 -1.80
CA MET A 101 2.56 -0.28 -1.43
C MET A 101 3.22 -0.39 -0.06
N LEU A 102 2.60 -1.16 0.83
CA LEU A 102 3.16 -1.54 2.11
C LEU A 102 3.63 -2.99 2.04
N LEU A 103 4.94 -3.18 2.08
CA LEU A 103 5.56 -4.49 2.19
C LEU A 103 5.61 -4.93 3.65
N THR A 104 5.12 -6.11 3.90
CA THR A 104 5.30 -6.86 5.14
C THR A 104 5.65 -8.31 4.77
N ASP A 105 5.76 -9.20 5.70
CA ASP A 105 6.03 -10.61 5.43
C ASP A 105 5.35 -11.53 6.46
N GLY A 106 5.38 -12.83 6.18
CA GLY A 106 4.76 -13.84 7.04
C GLY A 106 5.34 -13.91 8.45
N PHE A 107 6.57 -13.45 8.68
CA PHE A 107 7.18 -13.44 10.01
C PHE A 107 6.60 -12.32 10.86
N ILE A 108 6.67 -11.06 10.39
CA ILE A 108 6.17 -9.92 11.17
C ILE A 108 4.64 -9.88 11.24
N ALA A 109 3.95 -10.38 10.22
CA ALA A 109 2.49 -10.45 10.21
C ALA A 109 1.93 -11.48 11.21
N ASN A 110 2.71 -12.53 11.54
CA ASN A 110 2.37 -13.51 12.57
C ASN A 110 3.10 -13.26 13.89
N GLY A 111 3.99 -12.27 13.91
CA GLY A 111 4.74 -11.91 15.11
C GLY A 111 3.87 -11.15 16.13
N SER A 112 4.38 -11.09 17.35
CA SER A 112 3.79 -10.28 18.42
C SER A 112 4.87 -9.50 19.15
N GLN A 113 4.51 -8.32 19.61
CA GLN A 113 5.36 -7.50 20.45
C GLN A 113 4.51 -6.64 21.38
N PRO A 114 5.03 -6.18 22.52
CA PRO A 114 4.39 -5.18 23.33
C PRO A 114 4.19 -3.89 22.50
N TRP A 115 2.97 -3.38 22.47
CA TRP A 115 2.64 -2.20 21.70
C TRP A 115 1.61 -1.35 22.44
N ARG A 116 1.84 -0.05 22.50
CA ARG A 116 0.88 0.90 23.04
C ARG A 116 -0.09 1.33 21.96
N ILE A 117 -1.37 1.08 22.17
CA ILE A 117 -2.42 1.56 21.27
C ILE A 117 -2.37 3.09 21.26
N PRO A 118 -2.13 3.73 20.11
CA PRO A 118 -2.11 5.18 20.01
C PRO A 118 -3.52 5.76 20.20
N LEU A 119 -3.60 6.98 20.71
CA LEU A 119 -4.85 7.71 20.75
C LEU A 119 -5.16 8.31 19.37
N MET A 120 -6.44 8.53 19.07
CA MET A 120 -6.82 9.18 17.81
C MET A 120 -6.20 10.58 17.67
N ALA A 121 -5.97 11.27 18.77
CA ALA A 121 -5.31 12.57 18.78
C ALA A 121 -3.81 12.53 18.43
N ASP A 122 -3.20 11.34 18.46
CA ASP A 122 -1.78 11.16 18.09
C ASP A 122 -1.59 11.11 16.57
N PHE A 123 -2.67 10.96 15.81
CA PHE A 123 -2.60 10.87 14.35
C PHE A 123 -2.76 12.26 13.70
N PRO A 124 -1.90 12.60 12.74
CA PRO A 124 -2.08 13.80 11.96
C PRO A 124 -3.36 13.72 11.11
N GLU A 125 -4.00 14.85 10.91
CA GLU A 125 -5.10 14.99 9.98
C GLU A 125 -4.63 14.66 8.56
N ILE A 126 -5.43 13.90 7.81
CA ILE A 126 -5.20 13.63 6.39
C ILE A 126 -5.94 14.69 5.58
N LYS A 127 -5.21 15.39 4.70
CA LYS A 127 -5.75 16.49 3.87
C LYS A 127 -5.62 16.15 2.39
N PRO A 128 -6.60 15.46 1.80
CA PRO A 128 -6.60 15.21 0.37
C PRO A 128 -6.64 16.54 -0.42
N PRO A 129 -5.98 16.64 -1.57
CA PRO A 129 -5.97 17.85 -2.41
C PRO A 129 -7.30 17.98 -3.18
N ILE A 130 -8.41 18.05 -2.46
CA ILE A 130 -9.74 18.24 -3.06
C ILE A 130 -9.91 19.72 -3.36
N VAL A 131 -10.07 20.04 -4.65
CA VAL A 131 -10.36 21.40 -5.10
C VAL A 131 -11.85 21.65 -4.95
N PRO A 132 -12.28 22.73 -4.26
CA PRO A 132 -13.68 23.07 -4.15
C PRO A 132 -14.33 23.31 -5.53
N GLU A 133 -15.59 22.91 -5.67
CA GLU A 133 -16.37 23.16 -6.89
C GLU A 133 -16.40 24.66 -7.21
N GLY A 134 -16.09 25.03 -8.47
CA GLY A 134 -16.04 26.43 -8.91
C GLY A 134 -14.67 27.12 -8.80
N THR A 135 -13.61 26.41 -8.46
CA THR A 135 -12.24 26.94 -8.52
C THR A 135 -11.75 26.98 -9.98
N GLU A 136 -11.56 28.18 -10.51
CA GLU A 136 -11.14 28.42 -11.91
C GLU A 136 -9.65 28.16 -12.15
N ASN A 137 -9.09 27.01 -11.87
CA ASN A 137 -7.71 26.71 -12.28
C ASN A 137 -7.47 25.20 -12.28
N TYR A 138 -7.93 24.58 -13.33
CA TYR A 138 -7.45 23.28 -13.79
C TYR A 138 -7.12 23.38 -15.27
#